data_b05a5cf849df480d8d7756d1dd6048f6
#
_entry.id   b05a5cf849df480d8d7756d1dd6048f6
#
_cell.length_a   1.000
_cell.length_b   1.000
_cell.length_c   1.000
_cell.angle_alpha   90.00
_cell.angle_beta   90.00
_cell.angle_gamma   90.00
#
_symmetry.space_group_name_H-M   'P 1'
#
loop_
_entity.id
_entity.type
_entity.pdbx_description
1 polymer ?
#
loop_
_entity_poly.entity_id
_entity_poly.type
_entity_poly.pdbx_seq_one_letter_code
_entity_poly.pdbx_strand_id
1 'polypeptide(L)'
;MSSEAAGDTVAAGGMRYRQEEVARAAGVKVRNLRYYQERGLLPPPRREGRIAWYSDQHLARLRLIDDLLGRGYTVNGIAELLAAWEQGGGIGQLLGLEREMGRDWAREEPVTMSLAELRELFGPAATPQDTRRAAALEYVRVDGDTVTFPSRRLLEATLTLVRQGLPLGEILEAGDFVQQQAAALADRFVALFRRHVIGPEGLERHSATQLDHIAEAASALRPVAAEVVAAEFARAMARRVEAEVAALLRTEQ
;
A
#
# COMPACT_ATOMS: atom_id res chain seq x y z
N MET A 1 29.30 -54.18 3.75
CA MET A 1 29.23 -53.75 2.35
C MET A 1 28.02 -52.87 2.21
N SER A 2 28.35 -51.58 2.22
CA SER A 2 28.02 -50.59 1.18
C SER A 2 26.58 -50.15 1.24
N SER A 3 26.20 -48.96 1.24
CA SER A 3 26.74 -47.70 0.74
C SER A 3 25.72 -46.62 1.12
N GLU A 4 26.19 -45.59 1.72
CA GLU A 4 25.83 -44.21 1.52
C GLU A 4 24.99 -43.89 0.30
N ALA A 5 23.93 -43.17 0.51
CA ALA A 5 23.47 -42.20 -0.46
C ALA A 5 23.02 -40.93 0.30
N ALA A 6 23.93 -39.98 0.38
CA ALA A 6 23.65 -38.61 0.76
C ALA A 6 22.67 -38.02 -0.26
N GLY A 7 21.48 -37.67 0.21
CA GLY A 7 20.52 -36.88 -0.55
C GLY A 7 21.01 -35.43 -0.63
N ASP A 8 21.60 -35.09 -1.77
CA ASP A 8 21.96 -33.73 -2.15
C ASP A 8 20.68 -32.96 -2.45
N THR A 9 20.19 -32.21 -1.48
CA THR A 9 19.02 -31.34 -1.67
C THR A 9 19.48 -30.12 -2.44
N VAL A 10 19.17 -30.12 -3.71
CA VAL A 10 19.35 -29.01 -4.66
C VAL A 10 18.76 -27.73 -4.06
N ALA A 11 19.64 -26.83 -3.64
CA ALA A 11 19.28 -25.49 -3.22
C ALA A 11 18.76 -24.72 -4.43
N ALA A 12 17.51 -24.27 -4.35
CA ALA A 12 16.90 -23.31 -5.28
C ALA A 12 17.82 -22.11 -5.48
N GLY A 13 18.16 -21.79 -6.73
CA GLY A 13 19.10 -20.74 -7.11
C GLY A 13 18.57 -19.33 -6.84
N GLY A 14 18.61 -18.87 -5.58
CA GLY A 14 18.39 -17.49 -5.20
C GLY A 14 19.60 -16.60 -5.53
N MET A 15 19.36 -15.32 -5.74
CA MET A 15 20.42 -14.35 -6.06
C MET A 15 21.36 -14.18 -4.85
N ARG A 16 22.67 -14.08 -5.12
CA ARG A 16 23.72 -13.96 -4.11
C ARG A 16 24.35 -12.58 -4.24
N TYR A 17 24.45 -11.86 -3.14
CA TYR A 17 24.94 -10.50 -3.10
C TYR A 17 26.21 -10.40 -2.23
N ARG A 18 27.13 -9.55 -2.63
CA ARG A 18 28.19 -9.06 -1.73
C ARG A 18 27.61 -7.99 -0.79
N GLN A 19 28.35 -7.68 0.27
CA GLN A 19 27.93 -6.74 1.31
C GLN A 19 27.50 -5.38 0.73
N GLU A 20 28.25 -4.83 -0.21
CA GLU A 20 27.94 -3.55 -0.85
C GLU A 20 26.72 -3.62 -1.78
N GLU A 21 26.56 -4.76 -2.45
CA GLU A 21 25.45 -5.00 -3.37
C GLU A 21 24.12 -5.13 -2.63
N VAL A 22 24.08 -5.92 -1.55
CA VAL A 22 22.86 -6.08 -0.74
C VAL A 22 22.48 -4.77 -0.04
N ALA A 23 23.47 -4.00 0.45
CA ALA A 23 23.23 -2.70 1.06
C ALA A 23 22.61 -1.71 0.07
N ARG A 24 23.19 -1.63 -1.13
CA ARG A 24 22.67 -0.78 -2.22
C ARG A 24 21.27 -1.22 -2.65
N ALA A 25 21.04 -2.52 -2.84
CA ALA A 25 19.75 -3.06 -3.24
C ALA A 25 18.65 -2.87 -2.18
N ALA A 26 19.04 -2.77 -0.90
CA ALA A 26 18.13 -2.49 0.21
C ALA A 26 17.97 -0.99 0.54
N GLY A 27 18.74 -0.10 -0.08
CA GLY A 27 18.71 1.34 0.23
C GLY A 27 19.40 1.71 1.55
N VAL A 28 20.16 0.79 2.18
CA VAL A 28 20.77 1.00 3.50
C VAL A 28 22.28 1.25 3.40
N LYS A 29 22.84 1.93 4.39
CA LYS A 29 24.29 2.14 4.45
C LYS A 29 25.00 0.84 4.85
N VAL A 30 26.13 0.52 4.21
CA VAL A 30 26.94 -0.69 4.49
C VAL A 30 27.28 -0.86 5.98
N ARG A 31 27.58 0.23 6.68
CA ARG A 31 27.86 0.23 8.13
C ARG A 31 26.69 -0.29 8.97
N ASN A 32 25.45 -0.11 8.49
CA ASN A 32 24.25 -0.54 9.21
C ASN A 32 24.09 -2.07 9.17
N LEU A 33 24.60 -2.77 8.13
CA LEU A 33 24.53 -4.23 8.07
C LEU A 33 25.21 -4.87 9.27
N ARG A 34 26.44 -4.39 9.59
CA ARG A 34 27.20 -4.90 10.74
C ARG A 34 26.46 -4.61 12.06
N TYR A 35 25.96 -3.40 12.20
CA TYR A 35 25.18 -2.99 13.38
C TYR A 35 23.90 -3.85 13.54
N TYR A 36 23.20 -4.14 12.45
CA TYR A 36 21.99 -5.00 12.49
C TYR A 36 22.35 -6.46 12.81
N GLN A 37 23.48 -6.96 12.35
CA GLN A 37 23.98 -8.28 12.73
C GLN A 37 24.35 -8.35 14.22
N GLU A 38 25.05 -7.36 14.74
CA GLU A 38 25.43 -7.28 16.16
C GLU A 38 24.21 -7.19 17.09
N ARG A 39 23.11 -6.63 16.59
CA ARG A 39 21.83 -6.52 17.31
C ARG A 39 20.85 -7.67 17.06
N GLY A 40 21.25 -8.69 16.31
CA GLY A 40 20.40 -9.84 16.00
C GLY A 40 19.28 -9.55 14.99
N LEU A 41 19.22 -8.35 14.39
CA LEU A 41 18.21 -8.01 13.39
C LEU A 41 18.44 -8.69 12.04
N LEU A 42 19.70 -8.93 11.69
CA LEU A 42 20.11 -9.55 10.42
C LEU A 42 20.90 -10.83 10.71
N PRO A 43 20.50 -12.00 10.16
CA PRO A 43 21.26 -13.22 10.32
C PRO A 43 22.66 -13.10 9.71
N PRO A 44 23.61 -13.94 10.13
CA PRO A 44 24.96 -13.92 9.56
C PRO A 44 24.94 -14.38 8.10
N PRO A 45 25.75 -13.75 7.21
CA PRO A 45 25.87 -14.17 5.83
C PRO A 45 26.60 -15.53 5.74
N ARG A 46 26.34 -16.26 4.66
CA ARG A 46 27.13 -17.46 4.34
C ARG A 46 28.55 -17.05 3.96
N ARG A 47 29.54 -17.64 4.61
CA ARG A 47 30.96 -17.38 4.29
C ARG A 47 31.51 -18.45 3.37
N GLU A 48 32.13 -18.02 2.29
CA GLU A 48 32.94 -18.87 1.42
C GLU A 48 34.37 -18.30 1.38
N GLY A 49 35.25 -18.91 2.14
CA GLY A 49 36.58 -18.36 2.41
C GLY A 49 36.51 -17.01 3.13
N ARG A 50 37.06 -15.96 2.50
CA ARG A 50 37.04 -14.58 3.03
C ARG A 50 35.85 -13.76 2.56
N ILE A 51 34.99 -14.34 1.72
CA ILE A 51 33.87 -13.63 1.10
C ILE A 51 32.58 -13.92 1.89
N ALA A 52 31.84 -12.87 2.24
CA ALA A 52 30.51 -12.94 2.85
C ALA A 52 29.44 -12.81 1.76
N TRP A 53 28.56 -13.81 1.69
CA TRP A 53 27.46 -13.86 0.73
C TRP A 53 26.12 -13.68 1.43
N TYR A 54 25.34 -12.74 0.93
CA TYR A 54 23.97 -12.44 1.36
C TYR A 54 22.97 -12.98 0.33
N SER A 55 21.83 -13.47 0.78
CA SER A 55 20.74 -14.02 -0.05
C SER A 55 19.59 -13.02 -0.20
N ASP A 56 18.62 -13.38 -1.05
CA ASP A 56 17.35 -12.63 -1.17
C ASP A 56 16.62 -12.47 0.17
N GLN A 57 16.76 -13.42 1.08
CA GLN A 57 16.20 -13.32 2.43
C GLN A 57 16.85 -12.20 3.25
N HIS A 58 18.16 -12.01 3.12
CA HIS A 58 18.84 -10.88 3.76
C HIS A 58 18.38 -9.55 3.16
N LEU A 59 18.19 -9.49 1.83
CA LEU A 59 17.69 -8.31 1.15
C LEU A 59 16.27 -7.95 1.61
N ALA A 60 15.38 -8.93 1.67
CA ALA A 60 14.02 -8.73 2.15
C ALA A 60 13.99 -8.25 3.60
N ARG A 61 14.83 -8.85 4.47
CA ARG A 61 14.93 -8.48 5.88
C ARG A 61 15.50 -7.08 6.08
N LEU A 62 16.50 -6.66 5.30
CA LEU A 62 17.03 -5.30 5.35
C LEU A 62 15.99 -4.25 4.95
N ARG A 63 15.22 -4.52 3.90
CA ARG A 63 14.11 -3.64 3.48
C ARG A 63 13.05 -3.52 4.57
N LEU A 64 12.72 -4.62 5.23
CA LEU A 64 11.78 -4.64 6.35
C LEU A 64 12.27 -3.79 7.52
N ILE A 65 13.54 -3.94 7.91
CA ILE A 65 14.14 -3.15 8.99
C ILE A 65 14.11 -1.66 8.66
N ASP A 66 14.46 -1.28 7.42
CA ASP A 66 14.45 0.11 6.96
C ASP A 66 13.04 0.71 6.97
N ASP A 67 12.05 -0.04 6.51
CA ASP A 67 10.64 0.35 6.51
C ASP A 67 10.10 0.57 7.93
N LEU A 68 10.41 -0.33 8.87
CA LEU A 68 10.01 -0.19 10.28
C LEU A 68 10.70 1.00 10.96
N LEU A 69 11.97 1.25 10.66
CA LEU A 69 12.68 2.44 11.15
C LEU A 69 12.05 3.73 10.59
N GLY A 70 11.68 3.73 9.30
CA GLY A 70 10.98 4.85 8.67
C GLY A 70 9.61 5.14 9.29
N ARG A 71 8.96 4.14 9.89
CA ARG A 71 7.70 4.27 10.65
C ARG A 71 7.89 4.64 12.12
N GLY A 72 9.13 4.86 12.57
CA GLY A 72 9.43 5.30 13.93
C GLY A 72 9.66 4.19 14.96
N TYR A 73 9.72 2.91 14.53
CA TYR A 73 10.11 1.82 15.43
C TYR A 73 11.57 1.97 15.86
N THR A 74 11.87 1.63 17.11
CA THR A 74 13.25 1.60 17.60
C THR A 74 13.95 0.31 17.17
N VAL A 75 15.27 0.34 17.03
CA VAL A 75 16.07 -0.85 16.71
C VAL A 75 15.82 -2.00 17.68
N ASN A 76 15.67 -1.71 18.97
CA ASN A 76 15.35 -2.73 19.98
C ASN A 76 13.94 -3.29 19.80
N GLY A 77 12.94 -2.44 19.54
CA GLY A 77 11.57 -2.90 19.24
C GLY A 77 11.52 -3.78 18.01
N ILE A 78 12.28 -3.45 16.96
CA ILE A 78 12.39 -4.28 15.76
C ILE A 78 13.08 -5.62 16.08
N ALA A 79 14.10 -5.64 16.94
CA ALA A 79 14.75 -6.88 17.35
C ALA A 79 13.80 -7.81 18.11
N GLU A 80 13.00 -7.27 19.03
CA GLU A 80 11.96 -8.02 19.76
C GLU A 80 10.89 -8.57 18.81
N LEU A 81 10.44 -7.77 17.85
CA LEU A 81 9.49 -8.19 16.81
C LEU A 81 10.05 -9.34 15.96
N LEU A 82 11.30 -9.24 15.51
CA LEU A 82 11.94 -10.26 14.68
C LEU A 82 12.24 -11.54 15.48
N ALA A 83 12.61 -11.41 16.76
CA ALA A 83 12.83 -12.56 17.64
C ALA A 83 11.52 -13.31 17.94
N ALA A 84 10.42 -12.61 18.17
CA ALA A 84 9.10 -13.20 18.33
C ALA A 84 8.67 -13.94 17.05
N TRP A 85 8.99 -13.40 15.90
CA TRP A 85 8.75 -14.06 14.60
C TRP A 85 9.55 -15.35 14.43
N GLU A 86 10.85 -15.37 14.76
CA GLU A 86 11.70 -16.56 14.67
C GLU A 86 11.27 -17.69 15.62
N GLN A 87 10.58 -17.33 16.70
CA GLN A 87 10.00 -18.27 17.65
C GLN A 87 8.61 -18.81 17.26
N GLY A 88 8.18 -18.55 16.00
CA GLY A 88 6.88 -19.01 15.48
C GLY A 88 5.70 -18.05 15.73
N GLY A 89 5.99 -16.86 16.23
CA GLY A 89 5.01 -15.78 16.32
C GLY A 89 4.79 -15.12 14.94
N GLY A 90 3.56 -15.11 14.47
CA GLY A 90 3.14 -14.71 13.12
C GLY A 90 3.36 -13.24 12.70
N ILE A 91 4.28 -12.50 13.34
CA ILE A 91 4.53 -11.07 13.04
C ILE A 91 5.09 -10.86 11.62
N GLY A 92 5.88 -11.80 11.09
CA GLY A 92 6.34 -11.75 9.69
C GLY A 92 5.22 -11.93 8.68
N GLN A 93 4.23 -12.74 9.04
CA GLN A 93 2.99 -12.89 8.26
C GLN A 93 2.09 -11.66 8.41
N LEU A 94 2.06 -11.02 9.57
CA LEU A 94 1.40 -9.72 9.80
C LEU A 94 1.97 -8.61 8.92
N LEU A 95 3.28 -8.52 8.80
CA LEU A 95 3.95 -7.53 7.94
C LEU A 95 3.84 -7.91 6.46
N GLY A 96 3.75 -9.20 6.14
CA GLY A 96 3.36 -9.73 4.83
C GLY A 96 1.90 -9.40 4.53
N LEU A 97 1.02 -9.55 5.52
CA LEU A 97 -0.39 -9.21 5.46
C LEU A 97 -0.61 -7.70 5.20
N GLU A 98 0.12 -6.82 5.90
CA GLU A 98 0.09 -5.38 5.61
C GLU A 98 0.50 -5.07 4.16
N ARG A 99 1.50 -5.77 3.65
CA ARG A 99 2.01 -5.60 2.28
C ARG A 99 1.03 -6.12 1.23
N GLU A 100 0.43 -7.27 1.48
CA GLU A 100 -0.61 -7.87 0.65
C GLU A 100 -1.92 -7.05 0.74
N MET A 101 -2.33 -6.66 1.94
CA MET A 101 -3.53 -5.87 2.15
C MET A 101 -3.40 -4.44 1.63
N GLY A 102 -2.22 -3.81 1.75
CA GLY A 102 -2.01 -2.42 1.31
C GLY A 102 -1.80 -2.27 -0.20
N ARG A 103 -1.12 -3.21 -0.84
CA ARG A 103 -0.73 -3.10 -2.26
C ARG A 103 -1.87 -3.22 -3.27
N ASP A 104 -2.89 -3.97 -2.95
CA ASP A 104 -3.94 -4.33 -3.92
C ASP A 104 -5.23 -3.53 -3.79
N TRP A 105 -5.44 -2.78 -2.69
CA TRP A 105 -6.60 -1.91 -2.54
C TRP A 105 -6.58 -0.73 -3.51
N ALA A 106 -5.40 -0.23 -3.80
CA ALA A 106 -5.19 0.81 -4.77
C ALA A 106 -4.11 0.36 -5.78
N ARG A 107 -4.49 -0.42 -6.79
CA ARG A 107 -3.69 -0.51 -8.02
C ARG A 107 -3.81 0.81 -8.77
N GLU A 108 -3.10 1.80 -8.26
CA GLU A 108 -3.06 3.13 -8.84
C GLU A 108 -1.77 3.29 -9.64
N GLU A 109 -1.91 3.70 -10.88
CA GLU A 109 -0.77 4.07 -11.72
C GLU A 109 -0.52 5.57 -11.56
N PRO A 110 0.60 5.98 -10.96
CA PRO A 110 0.93 7.39 -10.86
C PRO A 110 1.25 7.97 -12.23
N VAL A 111 0.84 9.22 -12.44
CA VAL A 111 1.18 10.01 -13.63
C VAL A 111 2.01 11.19 -13.18
N THR A 112 3.18 11.36 -13.78
CA THR A 112 4.08 12.48 -13.49
C THR A 112 4.20 13.35 -14.72
N MET A 113 4.12 14.68 -14.54
CA MET A 113 4.25 15.69 -15.58
C MET A 113 4.87 16.97 -15.03
N SER A 114 5.29 17.85 -15.89
CA SER A 114 5.75 19.20 -15.52
C SER A 114 4.56 20.12 -15.20
N LEU A 115 4.83 21.22 -14.49
CA LEU A 115 3.84 22.29 -14.27
C LEU A 115 3.38 22.93 -15.59
N ALA A 116 4.23 22.93 -16.62
CA ALA A 116 3.87 23.43 -17.93
C ALA A 116 2.83 22.52 -18.60
N GLU A 117 3.07 21.21 -18.61
CA GLU A 117 2.12 20.21 -19.13
C GLU A 117 0.81 20.22 -18.34
N LEU A 118 0.86 20.40 -17.01
CA LEU A 118 -0.34 20.54 -16.19
C LEU A 118 -1.19 21.74 -16.63
N ARG A 119 -0.56 22.90 -16.87
CA ARG A 119 -1.25 24.11 -17.35
C ARG A 119 -1.84 23.93 -18.75
N GLU A 120 -1.14 23.22 -19.61
CA GLU A 120 -1.66 22.89 -20.94
C GLU A 120 -2.87 21.95 -20.84
N LEU A 121 -2.78 20.93 -19.98
CA LEU A 121 -3.81 19.90 -19.80
C LEU A 121 -5.13 20.45 -19.24
N PHE A 122 -5.06 21.31 -18.22
CA PHE A 122 -6.23 21.90 -17.55
C PHE A 122 -6.58 23.31 -18.05
N GLY A 123 -5.68 23.95 -18.80
CA GLY A 123 -5.88 25.30 -19.29
C GLY A 123 -6.20 26.31 -18.18
N PRO A 124 -7.10 27.27 -18.43
CA PRO A 124 -7.48 28.27 -17.45
C PRO A 124 -8.33 27.70 -16.28
N ALA A 125 -8.78 26.45 -16.35
CA ALA A 125 -9.56 25.82 -15.29
C ALA A 125 -8.72 25.54 -14.02
N ALA A 126 -7.39 25.42 -14.12
CA ALA A 126 -6.51 25.19 -12.98
C ALA A 126 -6.00 26.53 -12.39
N THR A 127 -6.62 26.99 -11.33
CA THR A 127 -6.11 28.13 -10.57
C THR A 127 -5.03 27.70 -9.55
N PRO A 128 -4.19 28.66 -9.06
CA PRO A 128 -3.26 28.35 -7.96
C PRO A 128 -3.98 27.89 -6.68
N GLN A 129 -5.23 28.28 -6.48
CA GLN A 129 -6.06 27.83 -5.36
C GLN A 129 -6.47 26.38 -5.53
N ASP A 130 -6.90 25.98 -6.73
CA ASP A 130 -7.26 24.60 -7.04
C ASP A 130 -6.08 23.66 -6.90
N THR A 131 -4.89 24.08 -7.34
CA THR A 131 -3.65 23.32 -7.16
C THR A 131 -3.34 23.08 -5.69
N ARG A 132 -3.47 24.11 -4.86
CA ARG A 132 -3.27 23.97 -3.39
C ARG A 132 -4.31 23.05 -2.78
N ARG A 133 -5.58 23.17 -3.20
CA ARG A 133 -6.67 22.30 -2.71
C ARG A 133 -6.43 20.85 -3.13
N ALA A 134 -6.09 20.60 -4.38
CA ALA A 134 -5.76 19.27 -4.87
C ALA A 134 -4.57 18.64 -4.13
N ALA A 135 -3.56 19.45 -3.75
CA ALA A 135 -2.44 19.00 -2.94
C ALA A 135 -2.86 18.68 -1.49
N ALA A 136 -3.73 19.48 -0.89
CA ALA A 136 -4.28 19.22 0.45
C ALA A 136 -5.13 17.94 0.51
N LEU A 137 -5.80 17.59 -0.60
CA LEU A 137 -6.55 16.34 -0.76
C LEU A 137 -5.67 15.15 -1.20
N GLU A 138 -4.36 15.35 -1.29
CA GLU A 138 -3.40 14.35 -1.79
C GLU A 138 -3.68 13.83 -3.22
N TYR A 139 -4.48 14.55 -4.00
CA TYR A 139 -4.72 14.24 -5.41
C TYR A 139 -3.53 14.57 -6.30
N VAL A 140 -2.67 15.49 -5.84
CA VAL A 140 -1.40 15.81 -6.48
C VAL A 140 -0.30 15.98 -5.45
N ARG A 141 0.93 15.67 -5.85
CA ARG A 141 2.16 16.04 -5.14
C ARG A 141 2.99 16.93 -6.03
N VAL A 142 3.41 18.06 -5.51
CA VAL A 142 4.22 19.04 -6.25
C VAL A 142 5.61 19.06 -5.66
N ASP A 143 6.62 18.78 -6.49
CA ASP A 143 8.03 18.83 -6.11
C ASP A 143 8.80 19.66 -7.19
N GLY A 144 9.12 20.89 -6.83
CA GLY A 144 9.69 21.86 -7.77
C GLY A 144 8.79 22.08 -9.00
N ASP A 145 9.27 21.76 -10.19
CA ASP A 145 8.52 21.86 -11.45
C ASP A 145 7.78 20.55 -11.82
N THR A 146 7.83 19.55 -10.95
CA THR A 146 7.23 18.23 -11.20
C THR A 146 5.95 18.07 -10.39
N VAL A 147 4.90 17.61 -11.06
CA VAL A 147 3.60 17.29 -10.47
C VAL A 147 3.33 15.80 -10.66
N THR A 148 3.07 15.08 -9.58
CA THR A 148 2.71 13.67 -9.59
C THR A 148 1.27 13.50 -9.12
N PHE A 149 0.45 12.89 -9.95
CA PHE A 149 -0.89 12.40 -9.62
C PHE A 149 -0.76 10.95 -9.16
N PRO A 150 -1.09 10.62 -7.92
CA PRO A 150 -1.00 9.23 -7.42
C PRO A 150 -1.93 8.26 -8.17
N SER A 151 -3.04 8.77 -8.71
CA SER A 151 -4.06 7.98 -9.38
C SER A 151 -4.34 8.49 -10.80
N ARG A 152 -3.97 7.72 -11.82
CA ARG A 152 -4.34 7.96 -13.22
C ARG A 152 -5.86 8.00 -13.40
N ARG A 153 -6.58 7.09 -12.75
CA ARG A 153 -8.04 6.99 -12.87
C ARG A 153 -8.75 8.24 -12.37
N LEU A 154 -8.31 8.79 -11.22
CA LEU A 154 -8.87 10.05 -10.70
C LEU A 154 -8.52 11.24 -11.58
N LEU A 155 -7.30 11.29 -12.13
CA LEU A 155 -6.90 12.32 -13.09
C LEU A 155 -7.80 12.29 -14.35
N GLU A 156 -7.98 11.13 -14.96
CA GLU A 156 -8.79 10.96 -16.17
C GLU A 156 -10.28 11.29 -15.92
N ALA A 157 -10.82 10.89 -14.77
CA ALA A 157 -12.17 11.24 -14.34
C ALA A 157 -12.32 12.76 -14.18
N THR A 158 -11.38 13.42 -13.49
CA THR A 158 -11.37 14.88 -13.31
C THR A 158 -11.32 15.60 -14.66
N LEU A 159 -10.44 15.19 -15.57
CA LEU A 159 -10.33 15.76 -16.90
C LEU A 159 -11.63 15.60 -17.70
N THR A 160 -12.29 14.47 -17.55
CA THR A 160 -13.58 14.23 -18.21
C THR A 160 -14.63 15.23 -17.72
N LEU A 161 -14.73 15.47 -16.43
CA LEU A 161 -15.67 16.42 -15.84
C LEU A 161 -15.35 17.87 -16.27
N VAL A 162 -14.08 18.26 -16.25
CA VAL A 162 -13.62 19.59 -16.73
C VAL A 162 -13.98 19.81 -18.19
N ARG A 163 -13.77 18.80 -19.06
CA ARG A 163 -14.15 18.87 -20.48
C ARG A 163 -15.67 19.00 -20.71
N GLN A 164 -16.48 18.53 -19.77
CA GLN A 164 -17.93 18.73 -19.78
C GLN A 164 -18.34 20.11 -19.22
N GLY A 165 -17.38 20.97 -18.88
CA GLY A 165 -17.60 22.34 -18.43
C GLY A 165 -17.81 22.50 -16.93
N LEU A 166 -17.59 21.46 -16.11
CA LEU A 166 -17.67 21.60 -14.66
C LEU A 166 -16.46 22.36 -14.13
N PRO A 167 -16.66 23.37 -13.24
CA PRO A 167 -15.54 24.09 -12.63
C PRO A 167 -14.67 23.16 -11.77
N LEU A 168 -13.34 23.24 -11.93
CA LEU A 168 -12.41 22.38 -11.20
C LEU A 168 -12.55 22.52 -9.68
N GLY A 169 -12.81 23.74 -9.18
CA GLY A 169 -13.03 23.98 -7.76
C GLY A 169 -14.22 23.18 -7.19
N GLU A 170 -15.33 23.09 -7.94
CA GLU A 170 -16.51 22.31 -7.53
C GLU A 170 -16.24 20.80 -7.61
N ILE A 171 -15.48 20.35 -8.62
CA ILE A 171 -15.05 18.95 -8.74
C ILE A 171 -14.20 18.57 -7.52
N LEU A 172 -13.26 19.42 -7.11
CA LEU A 172 -12.43 19.19 -5.94
C LEU A 172 -13.23 19.20 -4.63
N GLU A 173 -14.27 20.04 -4.55
CA GLU A 173 -15.20 20.04 -3.41
C GLU A 173 -15.99 18.74 -3.30
N ALA A 174 -16.54 18.28 -4.41
CA ALA A 174 -17.18 16.99 -4.47
C ALA A 174 -16.21 15.84 -4.15
N GLY A 175 -14.96 15.95 -4.62
CA GLY A 175 -13.90 14.98 -4.33
C GLY A 175 -13.54 14.89 -2.85
N ASP A 176 -13.46 16.01 -2.14
CA ASP A 176 -13.26 16.07 -0.69
C ASP A 176 -14.38 15.32 0.05
N PHE A 177 -15.62 15.61 -0.31
CA PHE A 177 -16.77 14.90 0.26
C PHE A 177 -16.70 13.40 0.01
N VAL A 178 -16.39 12.97 -1.22
CA VAL A 178 -16.26 11.55 -1.56
C VAL A 178 -15.14 10.90 -0.76
N GLN A 179 -14.00 11.56 -0.58
CA GLN A 179 -12.88 11.06 0.21
C GLN A 179 -13.26 10.83 1.67
N GLN A 180 -13.98 11.78 2.27
CA GLN A 180 -14.47 11.66 3.65
C GLN A 180 -15.47 10.50 3.82
N GLN A 181 -16.41 10.34 2.87
CA GLN A 181 -17.35 9.22 2.89
C GLN A 181 -16.64 7.87 2.68
N ALA A 182 -15.67 7.82 1.77
CA ALA A 182 -14.87 6.62 1.52
C ALA A 182 -14.07 6.20 2.76
N ALA A 183 -13.46 7.17 3.48
CA ALA A 183 -12.78 6.90 4.74
C ALA A 183 -13.73 6.33 5.80
N ALA A 184 -14.91 6.93 5.99
CA ALA A 184 -15.91 6.44 6.92
C ALA A 184 -16.43 5.03 6.57
N LEU A 185 -16.60 4.72 5.28
CA LEU A 185 -16.94 3.38 4.81
C LEU A 185 -15.80 2.38 5.08
N ALA A 186 -14.57 2.75 4.79
CA ALA A 186 -13.40 1.91 5.06
C ALA A 186 -13.30 1.56 6.55
N ASP A 187 -13.49 2.54 7.45
CA ASP A 187 -13.52 2.31 8.91
C ASP A 187 -14.58 1.28 9.30
N ARG A 188 -15.76 1.33 8.70
CA ARG A 188 -16.85 0.38 8.95
C ARG A 188 -16.48 -1.04 8.51
N PHE A 189 -15.92 -1.20 7.31
CA PHE A 189 -15.48 -2.50 6.81
C PHE A 189 -14.35 -3.07 7.65
N VAL A 190 -13.35 -2.24 8.01
CA VAL A 190 -12.25 -2.64 8.89
C VAL A 190 -12.76 -3.05 10.27
N ALA A 191 -13.72 -2.32 10.84
CA ALA A 191 -14.32 -2.67 12.13
C ALA A 191 -15.08 -4.01 12.08
N LEU A 192 -15.82 -4.29 11.00
CA LEU A 192 -16.47 -5.58 10.78
C LEU A 192 -15.47 -6.72 10.66
N PHE A 193 -14.43 -6.53 9.83
CA PHE A 193 -13.36 -7.50 9.65
C PHE A 193 -12.65 -7.80 10.98
N ARG A 194 -12.27 -6.76 11.71
CA ARG A 194 -11.62 -6.91 13.01
C ARG A 194 -12.47 -7.67 14.00
N ARG A 195 -13.79 -7.40 14.05
CA ARG A 195 -14.70 -8.04 14.99
C ARG A 195 -14.93 -9.52 14.69
N HIS A 196 -15.08 -9.87 13.41
CA HIS A 196 -15.58 -11.19 13.00
C HIS A 196 -14.51 -12.11 12.42
N VAL A 197 -13.41 -11.59 11.92
CA VAL A 197 -12.33 -12.35 11.30
C VAL A 197 -11.10 -12.41 12.21
N ILE A 198 -10.68 -11.28 12.77
CA ILE A 198 -9.55 -11.25 13.69
C ILE A 198 -9.99 -11.68 15.11
N GLY A 199 -11.18 -11.25 15.55
CA GLY A 199 -11.69 -11.53 16.89
C GLY A 199 -11.11 -10.60 17.99
N PRO A 200 -11.62 -10.76 19.23
CA PRO A 200 -11.27 -9.86 20.34
C PRO A 200 -9.85 -10.03 20.88
N GLU A 201 -9.20 -11.16 20.57
CA GLU A 201 -7.87 -11.49 21.08
C GLU A 201 -6.73 -10.77 20.36
N GLY A 202 -7.03 -10.12 19.24
CA GLY A 202 -6.02 -9.46 18.39
C GLY A 202 -5.13 -10.46 17.65
N LEU A 203 -4.31 -9.96 16.73
CA LEU A 203 -3.47 -10.80 15.86
C LEU A 203 -2.32 -11.50 16.61
N GLU A 204 -1.93 -11.00 17.79
CA GLU A 204 -0.78 -11.46 18.55
C GLU A 204 -0.95 -12.89 19.11
N ARG A 205 -2.18 -13.37 19.25
CA ARG A 205 -2.51 -14.70 19.79
C ARG A 205 -2.85 -15.74 18.73
N HIS A 206 -2.77 -15.39 17.45
CA HIS A 206 -3.08 -16.30 16.37
C HIS A 206 -1.87 -17.13 15.95
N SER A 207 -2.10 -18.42 15.71
CA SER A 207 -1.10 -19.31 15.11
C SER A 207 -0.83 -18.92 13.65
N ALA A 208 0.28 -19.39 13.09
CA ALA A 208 0.62 -19.16 11.67
C ALA A 208 -0.52 -19.54 10.72
N THR A 209 -1.14 -20.70 10.93
CA THR A 209 -2.29 -21.17 10.12
C THR A 209 -3.51 -20.26 10.24
N GLN A 210 -3.79 -19.71 11.42
CA GLN A 210 -4.88 -18.76 11.61
C GLN A 210 -4.61 -17.43 10.93
N LEU A 211 -3.36 -16.97 10.93
CA LEU A 211 -2.97 -15.75 10.19
C LEU A 211 -3.09 -15.94 8.68
N ASP A 212 -2.75 -17.11 8.15
CA ASP A 212 -2.98 -17.44 6.74
C ASP A 212 -4.47 -17.38 6.38
N HIS A 213 -5.35 -17.92 7.20
CA HIS A 213 -6.80 -17.82 7.03
C HIS A 213 -7.30 -16.37 7.10
N ILE A 214 -6.75 -15.54 7.98
CA ILE A 214 -7.08 -14.12 8.06
C ILE A 214 -6.66 -13.39 6.77
N ALA A 215 -5.47 -13.72 6.23
CA ALA A 215 -4.97 -13.18 4.97
C ALA A 215 -5.86 -13.55 3.78
N GLU A 216 -6.22 -14.83 3.67
CA GLU A 216 -7.14 -15.34 2.66
C GLU A 216 -8.51 -14.65 2.74
N ALA A 217 -9.08 -14.53 3.94
CA ALA A 217 -10.35 -13.85 4.16
C ALA A 217 -10.27 -12.37 3.77
N ALA A 218 -9.19 -11.66 4.12
CA ALA A 218 -8.99 -10.28 3.73
C ALA A 218 -8.91 -10.11 2.20
N SER A 219 -8.18 -11.01 1.53
CA SER A 219 -8.05 -11.01 0.07
C SER A 219 -9.39 -11.29 -0.62
N ALA A 220 -10.19 -12.22 -0.10
CA ALA A 220 -11.51 -12.57 -0.63
C ALA A 220 -12.55 -11.45 -0.42
N LEU A 221 -12.51 -10.77 0.72
CA LEU A 221 -13.47 -9.72 1.07
C LEU A 221 -13.22 -8.39 0.34
N ARG A 222 -12.00 -8.15 -0.09
CA ARG A 222 -11.61 -6.91 -0.79
C ARG A 222 -12.47 -6.60 -2.02
N PRO A 223 -12.55 -7.47 -3.05
CA PRO A 223 -13.37 -7.19 -4.23
C PRO A 223 -14.85 -7.05 -3.88
N VAL A 224 -15.34 -7.82 -2.90
CA VAL A 224 -16.73 -7.78 -2.45
C VAL A 224 -17.07 -6.43 -1.81
N ALA A 225 -16.20 -5.87 -0.97
CA ALA A 225 -16.42 -4.56 -0.37
C ALA A 225 -16.50 -3.46 -1.43
N ALA A 226 -15.60 -3.47 -2.43
CA ALA A 226 -15.63 -2.51 -3.52
C ALA A 226 -16.90 -2.65 -4.39
N GLU A 227 -17.32 -3.87 -4.68
CA GLU A 227 -18.54 -4.14 -5.45
C GLU A 227 -19.80 -3.67 -4.72
N VAL A 228 -19.92 -3.92 -3.42
CA VAL A 228 -21.05 -3.45 -2.60
C VAL A 228 -21.14 -1.94 -2.63
N VAL A 229 -20.02 -1.23 -2.44
CA VAL A 229 -20.00 0.24 -2.48
C VAL A 229 -20.40 0.76 -3.85
N ALA A 230 -19.87 0.18 -4.93
CA ALA A 230 -20.21 0.58 -6.29
C ALA A 230 -21.69 0.34 -6.60
N ALA A 231 -22.25 -0.82 -6.22
CA ALA A 231 -23.66 -1.16 -6.44
C ALA A 231 -24.59 -0.22 -5.66
N GLU A 232 -24.32 0.04 -4.38
CA GLU A 232 -25.17 0.94 -3.57
C GLU A 232 -25.08 2.39 -4.05
N PHE A 233 -23.90 2.85 -4.48
CA PHE A 233 -23.75 4.17 -5.08
C PHE A 233 -24.56 4.29 -6.39
N ALA A 234 -24.46 3.29 -7.28
CA ALA A 234 -25.22 3.28 -8.52
C ALA A 234 -26.75 3.32 -8.27
N ARG A 235 -27.25 2.52 -7.30
CA ARG A 235 -28.65 2.53 -6.89
C ARG A 235 -29.08 3.89 -6.30
N ALA A 236 -28.25 4.51 -5.50
CA ALA A 236 -28.52 5.84 -4.94
C ALA A 236 -28.59 6.90 -6.04
N MET A 237 -27.66 6.87 -7.00
CA MET A 237 -27.64 7.76 -8.15
C MET A 237 -28.89 7.58 -9.02
N ALA A 238 -29.27 6.35 -9.35
CA ALA A 238 -30.46 6.08 -10.15
C ALA A 238 -31.72 6.71 -9.51
N ARG A 239 -31.96 6.44 -8.22
CA ARG A 239 -33.11 7.02 -7.49
C ARG A 239 -33.07 8.55 -7.48
N ARG A 240 -31.91 9.15 -7.33
CA ARG A 240 -31.76 10.60 -7.26
C ARG A 240 -31.99 11.27 -8.61
N VAL A 241 -31.45 10.69 -9.69
CA VAL A 241 -31.68 11.17 -11.06
C VAL A 241 -33.14 11.06 -11.45
N GLU A 242 -33.80 9.94 -11.16
CA GLU A 242 -35.24 9.77 -11.41
C GLU A 242 -36.07 10.83 -10.69
N ALA A 243 -35.77 11.11 -9.42
CA ALA A 243 -36.47 12.12 -8.65
C ALA A 243 -36.26 13.53 -9.22
N GLU A 244 -35.06 13.85 -9.70
CA GLU A 244 -34.73 15.15 -10.27
C GLU A 244 -35.42 15.36 -11.62
N VAL A 245 -35.41 14.35 -12.50
CA VAL A 245 -36.12 14.38 -13.78
C VAL A 245 -37.63 14.57 -13.56
N ALA A 246 -38.19 13.83 -12.60
CA ALA A 246 -39.60 13.98 -12.26
C ALA A 246 -39.94 15.38 -11.68
N ALA A 247 -39.02 16.03 -10.99
CA ALA A 247 -39.20 17.40 -10.49
C ALA A 247 -39.17 18.41 -11.63
N LEU A 248 -38.23 18.31 -12.56
CA LEU A 248 -38.10 19.19 -13.73
C LEU A 248 -39.36 19.14 -14.61
N LEU A 249 -39.88 17.94 -14.89
CA LEU A 249 -41.09 17.77 -15.69
C LEU A 249 -42.36 18.35 -15.03
N ARG A 250 -42.38 18.47 -13.69
CA ARG A 250 -43.51 19.11 -12.98
C ARG A 250 -43.44 20.64 -12.98
N THR A 251 -42.26 21.21 -13.14
CA THR A 251 -42.07 22.68 -13.12
C THR A 251 -42.43 23.33 -14.46
N GLU A 252 -42.55 22.54 -15.54
CA GLU A 252 -42.90 23.01 -16.88
C GLU A 252 -44.43 22.97 -17.16
N GLN A 253 -45.26 22.56 -16.19
CA GLN A 253 -46.72 22.60 -16.25
C GLN A 253 -47.29 23.72 -15.39
#